data_ff055eeed6d819660f7401d4c0a0829a
#
_entry.id   ff055eeed6d819660f7401d4c0a0829a
#
_cell.length_a   1.000
_cell.length_b   1.000
_cell.length_c   1.000
_cell.angle_alpha   90.00
_cell.angle_beta   90.00
_cell.angle_gamma   90.00
#
_symmetry.space_group_name_H-M   'P 1'
#
loop_
_entity.id
_entity.type
_entity.pdbx_description
1 polymer ?
#
loop_
_entity_poly.entity_id
_entity_poly.type
_entity_poly.pdbx_seq_one_letter_code
_entity_poly.pdbx_strand_id
1 'polypeptide(L)'
;VGSEMCIRDRDYTNYVVPARQACAWDATAKSPVTLVFFIVLLLIVLVSMAVFRSPAVALMPDVTLKPLRSKANAVINLMGSAGGILVLALGMVFATSAVRNSLMSYTGYFAVIAAIMLVALVIFMLTVREKEWAYEMQQQAVALGIEEETQEQEEAAGGRKLSVDEVRSLILLLLSIVLWFFGYNAVTSKYSVYASNILHKDYNLTLIIAQAAAIVSYLPVGFIASKAGRKKTILAGVVMLTTAFTVAAFLNAESPTMLMNAMFALAGIAWATINVNSFPMVVEMCSGGDVGKYTGFYYTASMAAQVATPMLSGLLMDRFGMHVLFPYAAVFTALAFVTMLFVRHGDSKPQAKRGLEALDEMED
;
A
#
# COMPACT_ATOMS: atom_id res chain seq x y z
N VAL A 1 24.92 -11.67 -32.45
CA VAL A 1 24.51 -10.58 -31.52
C VAL A 1 23.97 -11.16 -30.23
N GLY A 2 23.10 -12.20 -30.24
CA GLY A 2 22.54 -12.78 -29.00
C GLY A 2 23.57 -13.58 -28.19
N SER A 3 24.48 -14.30 -28.79
CA SER A 3 25.50 -15.12 -28.09
C SER A 3 26.56 -14.26 -27.39
N GLU A 4 27.02 -13.19 -28.02
CA GLU A 4 28.01 -12.29 -27.42
C GLU A 4 27.45 -11.51 -26.23
N MET A 5 26.16 -11.12 -26.27
CA MET A 5 25.49 -10.45 -25.14
C MET A 5 25.35 -11.41 -23.95
N CYS A 6 24.99 -12.68 -24.17
CA CYS A 6 24.92 -13.71 -23.13
C CYS A 6 26.27 -14.04 -22.49
N ILE A 7 27.35 -14.07 -23.27
CA ILE A 7 28.73 -14.29 -22.78
C ILE A 7 29.16 -13.10 -21.93
N ARG A 8 28.94 -11.88 -22.41
CA ARG A 8 29.28 -10.63 -21.70
C ARG A 8 28.51 -10.46 -20.41
N ASP A 9 27.23 -10.83 -20.35
CA ASP A 9 26.42 -10.80 -19.13
C ASP A 9 26.84 -11.87 -18.12
N ARG A 10 27.26 -13.06 -18.61
CA ARG A 10 27.80 -14.13 -17.77
C ARG A 10 29.13 -13.75 -17.16
N ASP A 11 30.05 -13.19 -17.93
CA ASP A 11 31.34 -12.72 -17.46
C ASP A 11 31.17 -11.59 -16.44
N TYR A 12 30.22 -10.68 -16.66
CA TYR A 12 29.88 -9.63 -15.74
C TYR A 12 29.40 -10.21 -14.39
N THR A 13 28.46 -11.13 -14.41
CA THR A 13 27.88 -11.72 -13.19
C THR A 13 28.88 -12.60 -12.45
N ASN A 14 29.71 -13.38 -13.16
CA ASN A 14 30.61 -14.35 -12.56
C ASN A 14 31.94 -13.75 -12.07
N TYR A 15 32.40 -12.65 -12.69
CA TYR A 15 33.73 -12.10 -12.39
C TYR A 15 33.67 -10.67 -11.87
N VAL A 16 32.89 -9.78 -12.52
CA VAL A 16 32.88 -8.35 -12.15
C VAL A 16 32.11 -8.12 -10.85
N VAL A 17 30.96 -8.75 -10.67
CA VAL A 17 30.14 -8.58 -9.46
C VAL A 17 30.86 -9.08 -8.20
N PRO A 18 31.41 -10.32 -8.17
CA PRO A 18 32.17 -10.81 -7.01
C PRO A 18 33.40 -9.98 -6.70
N ALA A 19 34.15 -9.55 -7.74
CA ALA A 19 35.34 -8.71 -7.54
C ALA A 19 34.99 -7.36 -6.92
N ARG A 20 33.88 -6.73 -7.36
CA ARG A 20 33.39 -5.48 -6.77
C ARG A 20 32.87 -5.65 -5.34
N GLN A 21 32.18 -6.75 -5.06
CA GLN A 21 31.74 -7.08 -3.70
C GLN A 21 32.95 -7.25 -2.78
N ALA A 22 33.97 -7.99 -3.20
CA ALA A 22 35.20 -8.15 -2.42
C ALA A 22 35.91 -6.81 -2.17
N CYS A 23 36.01 -5.97 -3.20
CA CYS A 23 36.59 -4.62 -3.08
C CYS A 23 35.78 -3.73 -2.12
N ALA A 24 34.44 -3.79 -2.20
CA ALA A 24 33.57 -3.04 -1.28
C ALA A 24 33.71 -3.52 0.16
N TRP A 25 33.81 -4.83 0.40
CA TRP A 25 34.06 -5.40 1.72
C TRP A 25 35.41 -4.95 2.29
N ASP A 26 36.48 -5.01 1.50
CA ASP A 26 37.82 -4.58 1.90
C ASP A 26 37.88 -3.08 2.20
N ALA A 27 37.25 -2.26 1.35
CA ALA A 27 37.13 -0.82 1.59
C ALA A 27 36.34 -0.50 2.85
N THR A 28 35.24 -1.22 3.11
CA THR A 28 34.41 -1.05 4.31
C THR A 28 35.16 -1.49 5.57
N ALA A 29 35.91 -2.59 5.48
CA ALA A 29 36.73 -3.08 6.60
C ALA A 29 37.86 -2.10 6.96
N LYS A 30 38.46 -1.44 5.94
CA LYS A 30 39.52 -0.42 6.16
C LYS A 30 38.99 0.92 6.65
N SER A 31 37.80 1.33 6.21
CA SER A 31 37.17 2.59 6.61
C SER A 31 35.64 2.45 6.71
N PRO A 32 35.11 2.06 7.88
CA PRO A 32 33.67 1.91 8.09
C PRO A 32 32.89 3.23 8.12
N VAL A 33 33.59 4.37 8.20
CA VAL A 33 32.97 5.70 8.33
C VAL A 33 32.02 6.00 7.18
N THR A 34 32.37 5.66 5.96
CA THR A 34 31.53 5.91 4.76
C THR A 34 30.22 5.08 4.83
N LEU A 35 30.30 3.85 5.27
CA LEU A 35 29.11 2.99 5.47
C LEU A 35 28.21 3.54 6.58
N VAL A 36 28.80 3.93 7.71
CA VAL A 36 28.06 4.55 8.84
C VAL A 36 27.37 5.82 8.40
N PHE A 37 28.07 6.68 7.66
CA PHE A 37 27.50 7.92 7.13
C PHE A 37 26.33 7.64 6.16
N PHE A 38 26.47 6.65 5.28
CA PHE A 38 25.38 6.21 4.39
C PHE A 38 24.16 5.72 5.18
N ILE A 39 24.37 4.89 6.20
CA ILE A 39 23.28 4.38 7.05
C ILE A 39 22.57 5.53 7.79
N VAL A 40 23.33 6.51 8.31
CA VAL A 40 22.74 7.69 8.97
C VAL A 40 21.93 8.53 8.00
N LEU A 41 22.42 8.79 6.80
CA LEU A 41 21.66 9.51 5.77
C LEU A 41 20.37 8.75 5.38
N LEU A 42 20.46 7.44 5.20
CA LEU A 42 19.31 6.62 4.90
C LEU A 42 18.27 6.67 6.04
N LEU A 43 18.73 6.62 7.29
CA LEU A 43 17.86 6.75 8.46
C LEU A 43 17.15 8.13 8.48
N ILE A 44 17.88 9.22 8.19
CA ILE A 44 17.29 10.56 8.10
C ILE A 44 16.19 10.61 7.03
N VAL A 45 16.43 10.05 5.85
CA VAL A 45 15.42 9.96 4.78
C VAL A 45 14.19 9.17 5.24
N LEU A 46 14.38 8.01 5.87
CA LEU A 46 13.29 7.16 6.37
C LEU A 46 12.46 7.87 7.45
N VAL A 47 13.11 8.56 8.39
CA VAL A 47 12.43 9.35 9.44
C VAL A 47 11.67 10.51 8.82
N SER A 48 12.26 11.24 7.87
CA SER A 48 11.60 12.34 7.16
C SER A 48 10.35 11.85 6.41
N MET A 49 10.43 10.70 5.74
CA MET A 49 9.28 10.07 5.08
C MET A 49 8.19 9.66 6.09
N ALA A 50 8.55 9.13 7.24
CA ALA A 50 7.60 8.75 8.28
C ALA A 50 6.86 9.97 8.84
N VAL A 51 7.58 11.06 9.12
CA VAL A 51 7.00 12.31 9.61
C VAL A 51 6.09 12.97 8.57
N PHE A 52 6.49 12.97 7.30
CA PHE A 52 5.71 13.57 6.20
C PHE A 52 4.43 12.79 5.90
N ARG A 53 4.49 11.45 5.95
CA ARG A 53 3.43 10.59 5.43
C ARG A 53 2.09 10.75 6.14
N SER A 54 2.10 10.86 7.46
CA SER A 54 0.86 10.95 8.24
C SER A 54 0.07 12.24 7.94
N PRO A 55 0.66 13.45 8.01
CA PRO A 55 -0.05 14.67 7.64
C PRO A 55 -0.49 14.70 6.17
N ALA A 56 0.37 14.25 5.25
CA ALA A 56 0.05 14.27 3.83
C ALA A 56 -1.17 13.40 3.47
N VAL A 57 -1.35 12.27 4.14
CA VAL A 57 -2.50 11.40 3.90
C VAL A 57 -3.73 11.84 4.68
N ALA A 58 -3.55 12.47 5.85
CA ALA A 58 -4.64 13.04 6.64
C ALA A 58 -5.39 14.15 5.88
N LEU A 59 -4.71 14.87 4.99
CA LEU A 59 -5.33 15.91 4.15
C LEU A 59 -6.58 15.40 3.41
N MET A 60 -6.57 14.16 2.89
CA MET A 60 -7.71 13.65 2.14
C MET A 60 -9.01 13.58 2.96
N PRO A 61 -9.05 12.95 4.13
CA PRO A 61 -10.27 12.94 4.94
C PRO A 61 -10.64 14.33 5.50
N ASP A 62 -9.69 15.25 5.65
CA ASP A 62 -9.93 16.61 6.14
C ASP A 62 -10.67 17.50 5.12
N VAL A 63 -10.49 17.23 3.82
CA VAL A 63 -11.11 17.99 2.74
C VAL A 63 -12.18 17.21 1.97
N THR A 64 -12.54 16.01 2.41
CA THR A 64 -13.46 15.13 1.68
C THR A 64 -14.62 14.68 2.56
N LEU A 65 -15.85 14.86 2.07
CA LEU A 65 -17.07 14.39 2.71
C LEU A 65 -17.01 12.89 3.02
N LYS A 66 -17.50 12.48 4.19
CA LYS A 66 -17.44 11.09 4.68
C LYS A 66 -17.89 10.04 3.65
N PRO A 67 -19.02 10.19 2.92
CA PRO A 67 -19.45 9.23 1.91
C PRO A 67 -18.50 9.09 0.72
N LEU A 68 -17.75 10.15 0.38
CA LEU A 68 -16.84 10.20 -0.79
C LEU A 68 -15.41 9.74 -0.47
N ARG A 69 -15.04 9.54 0.79
CA ARG A 69 -13.67 9.18 1.20
C ARG A 69 -13.12 7.93 0.52
N SER A 70 -13.95 6.93 0.21
CA SER A 70 -13.49 5.74 -0.53
C SER A 70 -13.16 6.07 -2.00
N LYS A 71 -13.96 6.94 -2.65
CA LYS A 71 -13.65 7.42 -4.02
C LYS A 71 -12.34 8.22 -4.01
N ALA A 72 -12.17 9.16 -3.08
CA ALA A 72 -10.95 9.96 -2.93
C ALA A 72 -9.72 9.07 -2.66
N ASN A 73 -9.84 8.09 -1.77
CA ASN A 73 -8.75 7.14 -1.49
C ASN A 73 -8.41 6.26 -2.71
N ALA A 74 -9.40 5.92 -3.55
CA ALA A 74 -9.15 5.23 -4.82
C ALA A 74 -8.28 6.07 -5.76
N VAL A 75 -8.55 7.37 -5.87
CA VAL A 75 -7.73 8.31 -6.67
C VAL A 75 -6.32 8.41 -6.11
N ILE A 76 -6.15 8.52 -4.79
CA ILE A 76 -4.83 8.56 -4.14
C ILE A 76 -4.02 7.30 -4.44
N ASN A 77 -4.63 6.12 -4.32
CA ASN A 77 -3.96 4.85 -4.64
C ASN A 77 -3.58 4.76 -6.12
N LEU A 78 -4.45 5.24 -7.01
CA LEU A 78 -4.17 5.31 -8.45
C LEU A 78 -2.96 6.23 -8.72
N MET A 79 -2.93 7.41 -8.13
CA MET A 79 -1.82 8.36 -8.29
C MET A 79 -0.52 7.82 -7.68
N GLY A 80 -0.59 7.12 -6.54
CA GLY A 80 0.55 6.42 -5.96
C GLY A 80 1.12 5.36 -6.90
N SER A 81 0.26 4.60 -7.58
CA SER A 81 0.66 3.61 -8.58
C SER A 81 1.27 4.27 -9.83
N ALA A 82 0.71 5.40 -10.28
CA ALA A 82 1.26 6.20 -11.38
C ALA A 82 2.66 6.72 -11.04
N GLY A 83 2.87 7.19 -9.81
CA GLY A 83 4.21 7.57 -9.32
C GLY A 83 5.20 6.41 -9.34
N GLY A 84 4.77 5.21 -8.93
CA GLY A 84 5.57 3.99 -9.03
C GLY A 84 5.97 3.65 -10.48
N ILE A 85 5.04 3.75 -11.42
CA ILE A 85 5.31 3.55 -12.86
C ILE A 85 6.31 4.59 -13.37
N LEU A 86 6.18 5.85 -12.98
CA LEU A 86 7.10 6.92 -13.35
C LEU A 86 8.54 6.59 -12.90
N VAL A 87 8.71 6.16 -11.63
CA VAL A 87 10.03 5.78 -11.10
C VAL A 87 10.62 4.59 -11.85
N LEU A 88 9.80 3.59 -12.21
CA LEU A 88 10.25 2.44 -13.01
C LEU A 88 10.65 2.87 -14.44
N ALA A 89 9.88 3.76 -15.07
CA ALA A 89 10.20 4.30 -16.39
C ALA A 89 11.52 5.10 -16.36
N LEU A 90 11.73 5.93 -15.36
CA LEU A 90 13.03 6.58 -15.14
C LEU A 90 14.15 5.57 -14.93
N GLY A 91 13.91 4.49 -14.19
CA GLY A 91 14.85 3.40 -14.04
C GLY A 91 15.27 2.77 -15.38
N MET A 92 14.35 2.62 -16.33
CA MET A 92 14.67 2.15 -17.68
C MET A 92 15.53 3.14 -18.46
N VAL A 93 15.21 4.44 -18.38
CA VAL A 93 15.99 5.51 -19.03
C VAL A 93 17.42 5.57 -18.49
N PHE A 94 17.60 5.44 -17.19
CA PHE A 94 18.90 5.45 -16.53
C PHE A 94 19.61 4.07 -16.54
N ALA A 95 19.04 3.07 -17.22
CA ALA A 95 19.59 1.71 -17.33
C ALA A 95 19.89 1.04 -15.98
N THR A 96 18.99 1.17 -15.00
CA THR A 96 19.09 0.53 -13.68
C THR A 96 18.87 -1.00 -13.73
N SER A 97 19.24 -1.66 -14.87
CA SER A 97 19.06 -3.10 -15.02
C SER A 97 19.91 -3.87 -14.01
N ALA A 98 19.38 -4.99 -13.53
CA ALA A 98 20.02 -5.82 -12.51
C ALA A 98 21.46 -6.25 -12.86
N VAL A 99 21.77 -6.41 -14.16
CA VAL A 99 23.09 -6.82 -14.65
C VAL A 99 24.12 -5.70 -14.58
N ARG A 100 23.73 -4.44 -14.76
CA ARG A 100 24.65 -3.29 -14.81
C ARG A 100 24.54 -2.33 -13.63
N ASN A 101 23.63 -2.57 -12.71
CA ASN A 101 23.37 -1.65 -11.61
C ASN A 101 24.58 -1.38 -10.70
N SER A 102 25.49 -2.34 -10.57
CA SER A 102 26.72 -2.17 -9.77
C SER A 102 27.75 -1.22 -10.43
N LEU A 103 27.61 -0.92 -11.74
CA LEU A 103 28.46 0.04 -12.47
C LEU A 103 27.82 1.41 -12.64
N MET A 104 26.54 1.54 -12.33
CA MET A 104 25.78 2.75 -12.54
C MET A 104 26.10 3.81 -11.49
N SER A 105 26.19 5.07 -11.93
CA SER A 105 26.13 6.22 -11.03
C SER A 105 24.67 6.56 -10.75
N TYR A 106 24.24 6.36 -9.51
CA TYR A 106 22.89 6.68 -9.08
C TYR A 106 22.61 8.17 -8.87
N THR A 107 23.65 9.02 -8.92
CA THR A 107 23.53 10.46 -8.64
C THR A 107 22.54 11.16 -9.57
N GLY A 108 22.63 10.93 -10.88
CA GLY A 108 21.70 11.52 -11.85
C GLY A 108 20.28 11.03 -11.69
N TYR A 109 20.11 9.73 -11.44
CA TYR A 109 18.80 9.11 -11.20
C TYR A 109 18.10 9.73 -9.99
N PHE A 110 18.78 9.76 -8.83
CA PHE A 110 18.20 10.35 -7.62
C PHE A 110 18.04 11.86 -7.72
N ALA A 111 18.92 12.57 -8.44
CA ALA A 111 18.78 14.01 -8.67
C ALA A 111 17.50 14.34 -9.46
N VAL A 112 17.17 13.57 -10.50
CA VAL A 112 15.93 13.74 -11.27
C VAL A 112 14.70 13.45 -10.40
N ILE A 113 14.72 12.38 -9.61
CA ILE A 113 13.61 12.07 -8.69
C ILE A 113 13.43 13.19 -7.67
N ALA A 114 14.51 13.67 -7.06
CA ALA A 114 14.48 14.78 -6.11
C ALA A 114 13.94 16.08 -6.75
N ALA A 115 14.34 16.38 -7.99
CA ALA A 115 13.82 17.53 -8.72
C ALA A 115 12.32 17.42 -8.98
N ILE A 116 11.82 16.25 -9.40
CA ILE A 116 10.38 15.99 -9.58
C ILE A 116 9.62 16.19 -8.26
N MET A 117 10.15 15.66 -7.16
CA MET A 117 9.53 15.81 -5.82
C MET A 117 9.49 17.30 -5.40
N LEU A 118 10.56 18.05 -5.62
CA LEU A 118 10.60 19.49 -5.30
C LEU A 118 9.61 20.29 -6.13
N VAL A 119 9.54 20.03 -7.44
CA VAL A 119 8.56 20.68 -8.32
C VAL A 119 7.14 20.36 -7.88
N ALA A 120 6.83 19.08 -7.59
CA ALA A 120 5.52 18.66 -7.10
C ALA A 120 5.18 19.34 -5.76
N LEU A 121 6.14 19.47 -4.85
CA LEU A 121 5.97 20.17 -3.58
C LEU A 121 5.65 21.66 -3.80
N VAL A 122 6.38 22.33 -4.68
CA VAL A 122 6.12 23.76 -5.01
C VAL A 122 4.72 23.93 -5.59
N ILE A 123 4.32 23.08 -6.54
CA ILE A 123 2.97 23.10 -7.11
C ILE A 123 1.94 22.89 -5.99
N PHE A 124 2.13 21.91 -5.13
CA PHE A 124 1.24 21.63 -3.99
C PHE A 124 1.09 22.88 -3.10
N MET A 125 2.19 23.48 -2.68
CA MET A 125 2.18 24.67 -1.80
C MET A 125 1.48 25.89 -2.44
N LEU A 126 1.54 26.01 -3.75
CA LEU A 126 0.92 27.13 -4.48
C LEU A 126 -0.57 26.90 -4.77
N THR A 127 -1.01 25.64 -4.88
CA THR A 127 -2.36 25.31 -5.34
C THR A 127 -3.29 24.86 -4.21
N VAL A 128 -2.76 24.17 -3.18
CA VAL A 128 -3.59 23.58 -2.13
C VAL A 128 -3.86 24.58 -1.01
N ARG A 129 -5.15 24.86 -0.81
CA ARG A 129 -5.66 25.76 0.23
C ARG A 129 -6.44 24.97 1.28
N GLU A 130 -5.72 24.14 2.04
CA GLU A 130 -6.29 23.20 2.99
C GLU A 130 -7.39 23.80 3.88
N LYS A 131 -7.11 24.96 4.49
CA LYS A 131 -8.06 25.61 5.43
C LYS A 131 -9.35 26.03 4.75
N GLU A 132 -9.28 26.56 3.53
CA GLU A 132 -10.47 26.99 2.77
C GLU A 132 -11.29 25.75 2.37
N TRP A 133 -10.64 24.72 1.83
CA TRP A 133 -11.32 23.50 1.40
C TRP A 133 -11.92 22.71 2.57
N ALA A 134 -11.23 22.64 3.71
CA ALA A 134 -11.77 22.01 4.91
C ALA A 134 -13.01 22.75 5.43
N TYR A 135 -13.00 24.08 5.41
CA TYR A 135 -14.15 24.89 5.80
C TYR A 135 -15.34 24.71 4.83
N GLU A 136 -15.09 24.74 3.52
CA GLU A 136 -16.13 24.49 2.50
C GLU A 136 -16.72 23.08 2.66
N MET A 137 -15.89 22.06 2.88
CA MET A 137 -16.33 20.70 3.14
C MET A 137 -17.24 20.62 4.35
N GLN A 138 -16.87 21.30 5.44
CA GLN A 138 -17.68 21.31 6.66
C GLN A 138 -19.02 21.99 6.46
N GLN A 139 -19.07 23.15 5.79
CA GLN A 139 -20.33 23.80 5.43
C GLN A 139 -21.24 22.89 4.58
N GLN A 140 -20.66 22.20 3.59
CA GLN A 140 -21.41 21.26 2.76
C GLN A 140 -21.90 20.05 3.58
N ALA A 141 -21.08 19.54 4.51
CA ALA A 141 -21.46 18.42 5.37
C ALA A 141 -22.69 18.76 6.24
N VAL A 142 -22.72 19.97 6.81
CA VAL A 142 -23.86 20.48 7.59
C VAL A 142 -25.07 20.69 6.66
N ALA A 143 -24.91 21.34 5.52
CA ALA A 143 -25.99 21.60 4.57
C ALA A 143 -26.67 20.32 4.04
N LEU A 144 -25.88 19.22 3.90
CA LEU A 144 -26.37 17.91 3.47
C LEU A 144 -26.89 17.05 4.64
N GLY A 145 -26.83 17.54 5.89
CA GLY A 145 -27.22 16.79 7.09
C GLY A 145 -26.35 15.54 7.36
N ILE A 146 -25.12 15.55 6.88
CA ILE A 146 -24.13 14.47 7.08
C ILE A 146 -23.47 14.63 8.48
N GLU A 147 -23.33 15.86 8.94
CA GLU A 147 -22.85 16.24 10.28
C GLU A 147 -23.85 17.18 10.95
N GLU A 148 -24.08 17.02 12.26
CA GLU A 148 -24.91 17.91 13.04
C GLU A 148 -24.08 19.12 13.49
N GLU A 149 -24.67 20.33 13.50
CA GLU A 149 -24.02 21.58 13.98
C GLU A 149 -23.48 21.47 15.42
N THR A 150 -24.04 20.55 16.22
CA THR A 150 -23.66 20.30 17.62
C THR A 150 -22.26 19.67 17.74
N GLN A 151 -21.72 19.07 16.70
CA GLN A 151 -20.36 18.49 16.73
C GLN A 151 -19.27 19.55 16.79
N GLU A 152 -19.49 20.75 16.26
CA GLU A 152 -18.53 21.87 16.34
C GLU A 152 -18.25 22.29 17.80
N GLN A 153 -19.23 22.21 18.69
CA GLN A 153 -19.06 22.57 20.11
C GLN A 153 -18.38 21.46 20.93
N GLU A 154 -18.59 20.20 20.57
CA GLU A 154 -17.90 19.05 21.18
C GLU A 154 -16.44 18.93 20.72
N GLU A 155 -16.12 19.30 19.47
CA GLU A 155 -14.76 19.33 18.93
C GLU A 155 -13.89 20.42 19.60
N ALA A 156 -14.46 21.57 19.89
CA ALA A 156 -13.81 22.65 20.66
C ALA A 156 -13.53 22.26 22.11
N ALA A 157 -14.20 21.24 22.64
CA ALA A 157 -14.09 20.79 24.04
C ALA A 157 -13.16 19.58 24.27
N GLY A 158 -12.38 19.14 23.28
CA GLY A 158 -11.34 18.13 23.49
C GLY A 158 -11.65 16.71 23.04
N GLY A 159 -12.49 16.54 22.01
CA GLY A 159 -12.73 15.27 21.34
C GLY A 159 -13.66 14.30 22.09
N ARG A 160 -14.62 13.74 21.38
CA ARG A 160 -15.51 12.69 21.90
C ARG A 160 -14.69 11.45 22.30
N LYS A 161 -14.84 10.99 23.54
CA LYS A 161 -14.26 9.70 23.95
C LYS A 161 -15.05 8.57 23.29
N LEU A 162 -14.32 7.67 22.61
CA LEU A 162 -14.91 6.46 22.04
C LEU A 162 -15.56 5.60 23.13
N SER A 163 -16.72 5.03 22.83
CA SER A 163 -17.33 4.00 23.64
C SER A 163 -16.47 2.72 23.65
N VAL A 164 -16.67 1.85 24.62
CA VAL A 164 -15.95 0.57 24.73
C VAL A 164 -16.13 -0.28 23.48
N ASP A 165 -17.32 -0.26 22.87
CA ASP A 165 -17.62 -1.03 21.65
C ASP A 165 -16.95 -0.43 20.40
N GLU A 166 -16.81 0.91 20.32
CA GLU A 166 -16.05 1.58 19.27
C GLU A 166 -14.55 1.29 19.39
N VAL A 167 -13.99 1.35 20.60
CA VAL A 167 -12.58 0.96 20.85
C VAL A 167 -12.33 -0.48 20.45
N ARG A 168 -13.24 -1.40 20.82
CA ARG A 168 -13.13 -2.80 20.41
C ARG A 168 -13.16 -2.96 18.89
N SER A 169 -14.05 -2.24 18.22
CA SER A 169 -14.13 -2.26 16.74
C SER A 169 -12.86 -1.70 16.11
N LEU A 170 -12.28 -0.63 16.66
CA LEU A 170 -11.02 -0.06 16.20
C LEU A 170 -9.85 -1.07 16.33
N ILE A 171 -9.72 -1.70 17.50
CA ILE A 171 -8.67 -2.70 17.75
C ILE A 171 -8.82 -3.87 16.78
N LEU A 172 -10.05 -4.39 16.59
CA LEU A 172 -10.30 -5.48 15.65
C LEU A 172 -10.01 -5.08 14.19
N LEU A 173 -10.32 -3.86 13.81
CA LEU A 173 -10.03 -3.33 12.48
C LEU A 173 -8.51 -3.21 12.27
N LEU A 174 -7.78 -2.63 13.22
CA LEU A 174 -6.31 -2.53 13.16
C LEU A 174 -5.65 -3.91 13.15
N LEU A 175 -6.16 -4.86 13.93
CA LEU A 175 -5.71 -6.25 13.89
C LEU A 175 -5.97 -6.89 12.53
N SER A 176 -7.15 -6.68 11.93
CA SER A 176 -7.45 -7.15 10.59
C SER A 176 -6.47 -6.58 9.56
N ILE A 177 -6.11 -5.28 9.69
CA ILE A 177 -5.11 -4.62 8.84
C ILE A 177 -3.76 -5.33 8.98
N VAL A 178 -3.27 -5.55 10.18
CA VAL A 178 -2.02 -6.29 10.42
C VAL A 178 -2.06 -7.66 9.75
N LEU A 179 -3.14 -8.41 9.93
CA LEU A 179 -3.26 -9.77 9.43
C LEU A 179 -3.26 -9.86 7.90
N TRP A 180 -4.04 -9.03 7.17
CA TRP A 180 -3.98 -9.09 5.70
C TRP A 180 -2.67 -8.53 5.14
N PHE A 181 -2.03 -7.55 5.84
CA PHE A 181 -0.68 -7.11 5.47
C PHE A 181 0.35 -8.22 5.68
N PHE A 182 0.24 -9.04 6.74
CA PHE A 182 1.10 -10.22 6.93
C PHE A 182 0.97 -11.19 5.75
N GLY A 183 -0.24 -11.51 5.33
CA GLY A 183 -0.46 -12.39 4.19
C GLY A 183 0.07 -11.82 2.87
N TYR A 184 -0.35 -10.61 2.53
CA TYR A 184 -0.01 -9.98 1.25
C TYR A 184 1.50 -9.67 1.11
N ASN A 185 2.11 -9.08 2.14
CA ASN A 185 3.52 -8.71 2.07
C ASN A 185 4.47 -9.92 2.06
N ALA A 186 4.09 -11.04 2.66
CA ALA A 186 4.87 -12.28 2.53
C ALA A 186 4.98 -12.70 1.07
N VAL A 187 3.84 -12.73 0.36
CA VAL A 187 3.81 -13.10 -1.06
C VAL A 187 4.57 -12.08 -1.90
N THR A 188 4.29 -10.79 -1.79
CA THR A 188 4.94 -9.76 -2.63
C THR A 188 6.45 -9.68 -2.40
N SER A 189 6.95 -9.95 -1.20
CA SER A 189 8.39 -9.91 -0.90
C SER A 189 9.14 -11.20 -1.28
N LYS A 190 8.49 -12.35 -1.31
CA LYS A 190 9.15 -13.66 -1.47
C LYS A 190 8.75 -14.40 -2.75
N TYR A 191 7.72 -13.94 -3.46
CA TYR A 191 7.22 -14.63 -4.65
C TYR A 191 8.25 -14.80 -5.75
N SER A 192 9.11 -13.81 -6.00
CA SER A 192 10.16 -13.92 -7.01
C SER A 192 11.10 -15.10 -6.76
N VAL A 193 11.50 -15.28 -5.50
CA VAL A 193 12.34 -16.40 -5.08
C VAL A 193 11.58 -17.73 -5.15
N TYR A 194 10.32 -17.73 -4.72
CA TYR A 194 9.45 -18.90 -4.79
C TYR A 194 9.20 -19.35 -6.24
N ALA A 195 8.88 -18.43 -7.13
CA ALA A 195 8.60 -18.73 -8.53
C ALA A 195 9.84 -19.29 -9.26
N SER A 196 11.02 -18.74 -8.96
CA SER A 196 12.27 -19.20 -9.55
C SER A 196 12.69 -20.58 -9.04
N ASN A 197 12.58 -20.85 -7.74
CA ASN A 197 13.12 -22.05 -7.11
C ASN A 197 12.13 -23.22 -7.04
N ILE A 198 10.82 -22.94 -6.93
CA ILE A 198 9.78 -23.97 -6.75
C ILE A 198 8.99 -24.18 -8.05
N LEU A 199 8.55 -23.09 -8.69
CA LEU A 199 7.71 -23.18 -9.87
C LEU A 199 8.55 -23.27 -11.17
N HIS A 200 9.82 -22.88 -11.14
CA HIS A 200 10.70 -22.74 -12.31
C HIS A 200 10.07 -21.90 -13.43
N LYS A 201 9.38 -20.81 -13.05
CA LYS A 201 8.65 -19.91 -13.94
C LYS A 201 9.11 -18.47 -13.80
N ASP A 202 8.91 -17.69 -14.86
CA ASP A 202 9.11 -16.24 -14.81
C ASP A 202 8.03 -15.60 -13.92
N TYR A 203 8.48 -14.83 -12.94
CA TYR A 203 7.61 -14.13 -11.99
C TYR A 203 7.19 -12.74 -12.48
N ASN A 204 7.92 -12.15 -13.43
CA ASN A 204 7.73 -10.76 -13.83
C ASN A 204 6.34 -10.52 -14.41
N LEU A 205 5.93 -11.36 -15.37
CA LEU A 205 4.61 -11.24 -16.00
C LEU A 205 3.49 -11.39 -14.96
N THR A 206 3.62 -12.32 -14.03
CA THR A 206 2.63 -12.57 -12.97
C THR A 206 2.47 -11.36 -12.06
N LEU A 207 3.58 -10.72 -11.66
CA LEU A 207 3.55 -9.51 -10.83
C LEU A 207 3.00 -8.30 -11.59
N ILE A 208 3.33 -8.15 -12.88
CA ILE A 208 2.78 -7.10 -13.75
C ILE A 208 1.26 -7.25 -13.87
N ILE A 209 0.76 -8.47 -14.08
CA ILE A 209 -0.68 -8.76 -14.15
C ILE A 209 -1.38 -8.39 -12.84
N ALA A 210 -0.81 -8.76 -11.70
CA ALA A 210 -1.37 -8.38 -10.39
C ALA A 210 -1.44 -6.87 -10.21
N GLN A 211 -0.37 -6.17 -10.57
CA GLN A 211 -0.32 -4.71 -10.45
C GLN A 211 -1.28 -4.01 -11.41
N ALA A 212 -1.36 -4.46 -12.66
CA ALA A 212 -2.30 -3.94 -13.64
C ALA A 212 -3.76 -4.15 -13.20
N ALA A 213 -4.08 -5.35 -12.71
CA ALA A 213 -5.40 -5.65 -12.17
C ALA A 213 -5.77 -4.77 -10.97
N ALA A 214 -4.82 -4.49 -10.07
CA ALA A 214 -5.04 -3.57 -8.96
C ALA A 214 -5.33 -2.14 -9.46
N ILE A 215 -4.53 -1.62 -10.38
CA ILE A 215 -4.67 -0.26 -10.94
C ILE A 215 -6.05 -0.08 -11.59
N VAL A 216 -6.46 -1.01 -12.44
CA VAL A 216 -7.76 -0.97 -13.12
C VAL A 216 -8.92 -1.04 -12.11
N SER A 217 -8.72 -1.75 -11.00
CA SER A 217 -9.76 -1.96 -9.99
C SER A 217 -9.94 -0.79 -9.01
N TYR A 218 -8.97 0.11 -8.86
CA TYR A 218 -9.07 1.18 -7.86
C TYR A 218 -10.32 2.04 -8.02
N LEU A 219 -10.59 2.55 -9.22
CA LEU A 219 -11.75 3.40 -9.45
C LEU A 219 -13.09 2.65 -9.30
N PRO A 220 -13.32 1.51 -9.99
CA PRO A 220 -14.56 0.75 -9.83
C PRO A 220 -14.86 0.37 -8.38
N VAL A 221 -13.82 -0.03 -7.62
CA VAL A 221 -13.96 -0.40 -6.22
C VAL A 221 -14.36 0.79 -5.35
N GLY A 222 -13.84 1.99 -5.62
CA GLY A 222 -14.24 3.21 -4.92
C GLY A 222 -15.74 3.51 -5.09
N PHE A 223 -16.27 3.33 -6.30
CA PHE A 223 -17.71 3.46 -6.58
C PHE A 223 -18.55 2.36 -5.92
N ILE A 224 -18.11 1.11 -5.99
CA ILE A 224 -18.80 -0.02 -5.35
C ILE A 224 -18.87 0.18 -3.83
N ALA A 225 -17.78 0.59 -3.21
CA ALA A 225 -17.70 0.81 -1.77
C ALA A 225 -18.64 1.93 -1.28
N SER A 226 -18.78 2.99 -2.07
CA SER A 226 -19.71 4.09 -1.76
C SER A 226 -21.17 3.63 -1.74
N LYS A 227 -21.54 2.61 -2.53
CA LYS A 227 -22.90 2.06 -2.62
C LYS A 227 -23.15 0.88 -1.69
N ALA A 228 -22.22 -0.07 -1.62
CA ALA A 228 -22.37 -1.33 -0.88
C ALA A 228 -21.97 -1.24 0.60
N GLY A 229 -21.20 -0.20 0.97
CA GLY A 229 -20.56 -0.05 2.28
C GLY A 229 -19.14 -0.61 2.29
N ARG A 230 -18.29 0.00 3.13
CA ARG A 230 -16.85 -0.31 3.19
C ARG A 230 -16.58 -1.69 3.77
N LYS A 231 -17.27 -2.04 4.86
CA LYS A 231 -17.09 -3.35 5.53
C LYS A 231 -17.36 -4.51 4.58
N LYS A 232 -18.48 -4.48 3.85
CA LYS A 232 -18.84 -5.55 2.90
C LYS A 232 -17.81 -5.65 1.77
N THR A 233 -17.35 -4.52 1.27
CA THR A 233 -16.34 -4.45 0.20
C THR A 233 -15.01 -5.01 0.68
N ILE A 234 -14.54 -4.66 1.89
CA ILE A 234 -13.32 -5.24 2.49
C ILE A 234 -13.46 -6.75 2.66
N LEU A 235 -14.57 -7.24 3.21
CA LEU A 235 -14.81 -8.67 3.38
C LEU A 235 -14.74 -9.43 2.04
N ALA A 236 -15.35 -8.87 0.98
CA ALA A 236 -15.24 -9.44 -0.37
C ALA A 236 -13.78 -9.47 -0.85
N GLY A 237 -13.03 -8.38 -0.64
CA GLY A 237 -11.61 -8.32 -0.96
C GLY A 237 -10.78 -9.37 -0.20
N VAL A 238 -11.02 -9.53 1.09
CA VAL A 238 -10.30 -10.51 1.91
C VAL A 238 -10.63 -11.94 1.48
N VAL A 239 -11.90 -12.25 1.13
CA VAL A 239 -12.30 -13.55 0.58
C VAL A 239 -11.57 -13.81 -0.75
N MET A 240 -11.57 -12.86 -1.68
CA MET A 240 -10.85 -12.98 -2.95
C MET A 240 -9.35 -13.23 -2.72
N LEU A 241 -8.73 -12.49 -1.79
CA LEU A 241 -7.31 -12.64 -1.47
C LEU A 241 -7.00 -14.01 -0.86
N THR A 242 -7.81 -14.46 0.09
CA THR A 242 -7.68 -15.78 0.71
C THR A 242 -7.85 -16.90 -0.32
N THR A 243 -8.84 -16.78 -1.21
CA THR A 243 -9.06 -17.74 -2.30
C THR A 243 -7.85 -17.79 -3.24
N ALA A 244 -7.34 -16.63 -3.67
CA ALA A 244 -6.16 -16.55 -4.53
C ALA A 244 -4.93 -17.24 -3.92
N PHE A 245 -4.65 -16.98 -2.65
CA PHE A 245 -3.51 -17.60 -1.96
C PHE A 245 -3.74 -19.09 -1.63
N THR A 246 -4.96 -19.47 -1.30
CA THR A 246 -5.30 -20.89 -1.07
C THR A 246 -5.12 -21.70 -2.34
N VAL A 247 -5.64 -21.22 -3.48
CA VAL A 247 -5.45 -21.91 -4.77
C VAL A 247 -3.97 -21.92 -5.15
N ALA A 248 -3.25 -20.81 -4.99
CA ALA A 248 -1.83 -20.72 -5.28
C ALA A 248 -0.98 -21.70 -4.44
N ALA A 249 -1.42 -22.06 -3.24
CA ALA A 249 -0.74 -23.04 -2.38
C ALA A 249 -0.71 -24.46 -2.96
N PHE A 250 -1.65 -24.79 -3.85
CA PHE A 250 -1.73 -26.10 -4.52
C PHE A 250 -1.06 -26.11 -5.90
N LEU A 251 -0.56 -24.96 -6.39
CA LEU A 251 0.09 -24.88 -7.68
C LEU A 251 1.56 -25.30 -7.60
N ASN A 252 2.00 -26.03 -8.60
CA ASN A 252 3.36 -26.57 -8.76
C ASN A 252 3.97 -26.19 -10.12
N ALA A 253 5.16 -26.68 -10.41
CA ALA A 253 5.86 -26.43 -11.68
C ALA A 253 5.07 -26.88 -12.92
N GLU A 254 4.29 -27.95 -12.82
CA GLU A 254 3.48 -28.51 -13.91
C GLU A 254 2.16 -27.78 -14.12
N SER A 255 1.71 -27.01 -13.13
CA SER A 255 0.45 -26.27 -13.21
C SER A 255 0.46 -25.24 -14.34
N PRO A 256 -0.68 -24.99 -15.02
CA PRO A 256 -0.75 -24.00 -16.09
C PRO A 256 -0.37 -22.59 -15.56
N THR A 257 0.56 -21.92 -16.24
CA THR A 257 0.96 -20.54 -15.87
C THR A 257 -0.23 -19.56 -15.89
N MET A 258 -1.20 -19.81 -16.78
CA MET A 258 -2.41 -19.01 -16.86
C MET A 258 -3.21 -19.04 -15.54
N LEU A 259 -3.26 -20.17 -14.84
CA LEU A 259 -3.95 -20.27 -13.56
C LEU A 259 -3.25 -19.43 -12.47
N MET A 260 -1.91 -19.47 -12.43
CA MET A 260 -1.14 -18.62 -11.51
C MET A 260 -1.39 -17.14 -11.81
N ASN A 261 -1.34 -16.76 -13.09
CA ASN A 261 -1.61 -15.38 -13.51
C ASN A 261 -3.02 -14.94 -13.15
N ALA A 262 -4.03 -15.83 -13.29
CA ALA A 262 -5.40 -15.54 -12.88
C ALA A 262 -5.52 -15.34 -11.35
N MET A 263 -4.82 -16.16 -10.55
CA MET A 263 -4.81 -16.00 -9.09
C MET A 263 -4.11 -14.69 -8.67
N PHE A 264 -3.05 -14.30 -9.35
CA PHE A 264 -2.39 -13.02 -9.07
C PHE A 264 -3.20 -11.81 -9.55
N ALA A 265 -3.92 -11.92 -10.67
CA ALA A 265 -4.90 -10.91 -11.07
C ALA A 265 -6.00 -10.75 -10.00
N LEU A 266 -6.55 -11.86 -9.51
CA LEU A 266 -7.53 -11.88 -8.42
C LEU A 266 -6.96 -11.27 -7.14
N ALA A 267 -5.71 -11.59 -6.79
CA ALA A 267 -5.03 -10.99 -5.63
C ALA A 267 -4.82 -9.47 -5.79
N GLY A 268 -4.52 -9.00 -7.02
CA GLY A 268 -4.42 -7.57 -7.33
C GLY A 268 -5.75 -6.84 -7.16
N ILE A 269 -6.85 -7.38 -7.70
CA ILE A 269 -8.21 -6.85 -7.51
C ILE A 269 -8.57 -6.84 -6.01
N ALA A 270 -8.31 -7.94 -5.33
CA ALA A 270 -8.56 -8.10 -3.90
C ALA A 270 -7.81 -7.05 -3.06
N TRP A 271 -6.54 -6.86 -3.37
CA TRP A 271 -5.70 -5.86 -2.71
C TRP A 271 -6.21 -4.44 -2.91
N ALA A 272 -6.58 -4.07 -4.15
CA ALA A 272 -7.21 -2.79 -4.45
C ALA A 272 -8.50 -2.61 -3.64
N THR A 273 -9.34 -3.65 -3.58
CA THR A 273 -10.61 -3.66 -2.85
C THR A 273 -10.43 -3.43 -1.35
N ILE A 274 -9.39 -4.00 -0.75
CA ILE A 274 -9.07 -3.80 0.66
C ILE A 274 -8.50 -2.38 0.88
N ASN A 275 -7.48 -1.97 0.11
CA ASN A 275 -6.76 -0.71 0.33
C ASN A 275 -7.62 0.54 0.16
N VAL A 276 -8.49 0.56 -0.85
CA VAL A 276 -9.39 1.70 -1.10
C VAL A 276 -10.27 1.99 0.12
N ASN A 277 -10.63 0.97 0.89
CA ASN A 277 -11.63 1.06 1.95
C ASN A 277 -11.07 1.02 3.37
N SER A 278 -9.89 0.42 3.57
CA SER A 278 -9.33 0.19 4.91
C SER A 278 -8.98 1.49 5.64
N PHE A 279 -8.27 2.40 4.99
CA PHE A 279 -7.91 3.68 5.56
C PHE A 279 -9.13 4.56 5.85
N PRO A 280 -10.06 4.81 4.88
CA PRO A 280 -11.29 5.54 5.17
C PRO A 280 -12.11 4.95 6.31
N MET A 281 -12.15 3.62 6.46
CA MET A 281 -12.89 2.97 7.53
C MET A 281 -12.30 3.25 8.92
N VAL A 282 -10.97 3.33 9.04
CA VAL A 282 -10.31 3.71 10.31
C VAL A 282 -10.58 5.17 10.64
N VAL A 283 -10.45 6.06 9.66
CA VAL A 283 -10.65 7.50 9.86
C VAL A 283 -12.12 7.86 10.09
N GLU A 284 -13.08 7.06 9.62
CA GLU A 284 -14.51 7.25 9.91
C GLU A 284 -14.85 7.13 11.40
N MET A 285 -14.00 6.44 12.16
CA MET A 285 -14.19 6.27 13.60
C MET A 285 -13.71 7.48 14.42
N CYS A 286 -13.06 8.48 13.78
CA CYS A 286 -12.62 9.68 14.48
C CYS A 286 -13.73 10.72 14.56
N SER A 287 -13.71 11.53 15.62
CA SER A 287 -14.34 12.84 15.66
C SER A 287 -13.40 13.87 15.01
N GLY A 288 -13.93 14.89 14.34
CA GLY A 288 -13.23 15.79 13.41
C GLY A 288 -11.78 16.18 13.73
N GLY A 289 -11.45 16.58 14.96
CA GLY A 289 -10.09 17.02 15.32
C GLY A 289 -9.03 15.93 15.45
N ASP A 290 -9.39 14.63 15.43
CA ASP A 290 -8.51 13.51 15.72
C ASP A 290 -8.03 12.74 14.45
N VAL A 291 -8.31 13.22 13.24
CA VAL A 291 -7.98 12.54 11.97
C VAL A 291 -6.50 12.13 11.89
N GLY A 292 -5.60 13.02 12.28
CA GLY A 292 -4.16 12.73 12.30
C GLY A 292 -3.79 11.55 13.20
N LYS A 293 -4.42 11.42 14.36
CA LYS A 293 -4.21 10.32 15.32
C LYS A 293 -4.66 8.97 14.74
N TYR A 294 -5.85 8.91 14.13
CA TYR A 294 -6.36 7.69 13.51
C TYR A 294 -5.57 7.31 12.25
N THR A 295 -5.14 8.30 11.48
CA THR A 295 -4.18 8.11 10.39
C THR A 295 -2.88 7.50 10.92
N GLY A 296 -2.38 8.00 12.05
CA GLY A 296 -1.21 7.44 12.74
C GLY A 296 -1.42 5.98 13.16
N PHE A 297 -2.57 5.62 13.72
CA PHE A 297 -2.90 4.24 14.09
C PHE A 297 -2.90 3.30 12.88
N TYR A 298 -3.53 3.71 11.76
CA TYR A 298 -3.54 2.95 10.52
C TYR A 298 -2.13 2.68 10.01
N TYR A 299 -1.30 3.73 9.92
CA TYR A 299 0.06 3.58 9.42
C TYR A 299 0.98 2.84 10.37
N THR A 300 0.83 3.01 11.68
CA THR A 300 1.59 2.22 12.67
C THR A 300 1.28 0.73 12.51
N ALA A 301 0.00 0.35 12.42
CA ALA A 301 -0.41 -1.04 12.24
C ALA A 301 0.11 -1.63 10.91
N SER A 302 -0.10 -0.92 9.80
CA SER A 302 0.30 -1.40 8.47
C SER A 302 1.81 -1.45 8.29
N MET A 303 2.57 -0.45 8.78
CA MET A 303 4.03 -0.42 8.68
C MET A 303 4.69 -1.44 9.60
N ALA A 304 4.19 -1.61 10.84
CA ALA A 304 4.67 -2.66 11.72
C ALA A 304 4.52 -4.05 11.07
N ALA A 305 3.38 -4.31 10.43
CA ALA A 305 3.17 -5.52 9.67
C ALA A 305 4.16 -5.65 8.49
N GLN A 306 4.38 -4.58 7.72
CA GLN A 306 5.32 -4.60 6.60
C GLN A 306 6.76 -4.89 7.02
N VAL A 307 7.20 -4.37 8.16
CA VAL A 307 8.55 -4.63 8.71
C VAL A 307 8.67 -6.05 9.26
N ALA A 308 7.66 -6.52 10.00
CA ALA A 308 7.70 -7.83 10.64
C ALA A 308 7.51 -8.99 9.65
N THR A 309 6.73 -8.80 8.58
CA THR A 309 6.37 -9.86 7.63
C THR A 309 7.56 -10.53 6.94
N PRO A 310 8.52 -9.80 6.32
CA PRO A 310 9.66 -10.44 5.66
C PRO A 310 10.52 -11.26 6.61
N MET A 311 10.64 -10.83 7.88
CA MET A 311 11.39 -11.53 8.92
C MET A 311 10.65 -12.82 9.31
N LEU A 312 9.37 -12.73 9.63
CA LEU A 312 8.57 -13.88 10.06
C LEU A 312 8.41 -14.91 8.93
N SER A 313 8.06 -14.45 7.72
CA SER A 313 7.91 -15.33 6.56
C SER A 313 9.24 -15.98 6.17
N GLY A 314 10.34 -15.22 6.23
CA GLY A 314 11.68 -15.76 5.98
C GLY A 314 12.06 -16.86 6.98
N LEU A 315 11.90 -16.62 8.28
CA LEU A 315 12.17 -17.60 9.33
C LEU A 315 11.35 -18.90 9.16
N LEU A 316 10.08 -18.78 8.78
CA LEU A 316 9.22 -19.93 8.54
C LEU A 316 9.63 -20.69 7.28
N MET A 317 9.97 -19.97 6.21
CA MET A 317 10.47 -20.58 4.97
C MET A 317 11.83 -21.28 5.18
N ASP A 318 12.70 -20.74 6.00
CA ASP A 318 13.99 -21.37 6.32
C ASP A 318 13.82 -22.66 7.15
N ARG A 319 12.82 -22.70 8.05
CA ARG A 319 12.56 -23.87 8.90
C ARG A 319 11.73 -24.97 8.25
N PHE A 320 10.69 -24.58 7.49
CA PHE A 320 9.70 -25.51 6.95
C PHE A 320 9.72 -25.62 5.42
N GLY A 321 10.65 -24.89 4.78
CA GLY A 321 10.76 -24.86 3.33
C GLY A 321 9.89 -23.80 2.66
N MET A 322 10.19 -23.50 1.41
CA MET A 322 9.55 -22.43 0.64
C MET A 322 8.04 -22.67 0.40
N HIS A 323 7.58 -23.93 0.44
CA HIS A 323 6.16 -24.28 0.22
C HIS A 323 5.22 -23.67 1.26
N VAL A 324 5.73 -23.20 2.41
CA VAL A 324 4.93 -22.54 3.46
C VAL A 324 4.41 -21.16 3.04
N LEU A 325 4.96 -20.52 2.02
CA LEU A 325 4.65 -19.15 1.63
C LEU A 325 3.15 -18.90 1.43
N PHE A 326 2.51 -19.64 0.54
CA PHE A 326 1.09 -19.46 0.26
C PHE A 326 0.17 -19.97 1.36
N PRO A 327 0.40 -21.13 2.00
CA PRO A 327 -0.35 -21.52 3.21
C PRO A 327 -0.29 -20.48 4.32
N TYR A 328 0.90 -19.93 4.60
CA TYR A 328 1.07 -18.82 5.52
C TYR A 328 0.15 -17.63 5.14
N ALA A 329 0.24 -17.17 3.90
CA ALA A 329 -0.55 -16.03 3.43
C ALA A 329 -2.06 -16.31 3.50
N ALA A 330 -2.51 -17.50 3.12
CA ALA A 330 -3.91 -17.90 3.19
C ALA A 330 -4.44 -17.93 4.64
N VAL A 331 -3.67 -18.47 5.59
CA VAL A 331 -4.06 -18.50 7.01
C VAL A 331 -4.19 -17.08 7.58
N PHE A 332 -3.22 -16.21 7.34
CA PHE A 332 -3.28 -14.84 7.85
C PHE A 332 -4.43 -14.04 7.24
N THR A 333 -4.70 -14.19 5.94
CA THR A 333 -5.85 -13.52 5.31
C THR A 333 -7.18 -14.11 5.77
N ALA A 334 -7.28 -15.42 6.01
CA ALA A 334 -8.46 -16.03 6.60
C ALA A 334 -8.72 -15.55 8.04
N LEU A 335 -7.68 -15.39 8.86
CA LEU A 335 -7.79 -14.78 10.19
C LEU A 335 -8.23 -13.32 10.12
N ALA A 336 -7.76 -12.57 9.12
CA ALA A 336 -8.23 -11.21 8.86
C ALA A 336 -9.72 -11.15 8.53
N PHE A 337 -10.23 -12.13 7.78
CA PHE A 337 -11.67 -12.26 7.53
C PHE A 337 -12.45 -12.45 8.83
N VAL A 338 -11.99 -13.35 9.70
CA VAL A 338 -12.66 -13.63 10.97
C VAL A 338 -12.68 -12.37 11.86
N THR A 339 -11.55 -11.69 12.04
CA THR A 339 -11.50 -10.46 12.85
C THR A 339 -12.37 -9.36 12.29
N MET A 340 -12.40 -9.21 10.95
CA MET A 340 -13.21 -8.19 10.27
C MET A 340 -14.73 -8.44 10.40
N LEU A 341 -15.18 -9.67 10.53
CA LEU A 341 -16.59 -9.97 10.78
C LEU A 341 -17.11 -9.31 12.07
N PHE A 342 -16.29 -9.25 13.11
CA PHE A 342 -16.65 -8.70 14.42
C PHE A 342 -16.54 -7.18 14.50
N VAL A 343 -15.97 -6.49 13.50
CA VAL A 343 -15.96 -5.03 13.42
C VAL A 343 -17.37 -4.53 13.17
N ARG A 344 -17.89 -3.61 14.02
CA ARG A 344 -19.25 -3.11 13.94
C ARG A 344 -19.35 -1.63 13.60
N HIS A 345 -18.27 -0.86 13.80
CA HIS A 345 -18.20 0.58 13.59
C HIS A 345 -17.21 0.94 12.47
N GLY A 346 -17.27 2.17 11.97
CA GLY A 346 -16.39 2.67 10.90
C GLY A 346 -16.92 2.42 9.49
N ASP A 347 -18.15 1.89 9.34
CA ASP A 347 -18.80 1.72 8.05
C ASP A 347 -19.86 2.81 7.88
N SER A 348 -19.57 3.84 7.08
CA SER A 348 -20.59 4.83 6.71
C SER A 348 -21.67 4.09 5.93
N LYS A 349 -22.84 3.96 6.53
CA LYS A 349 -24.02 3.47 5.80
C LYS A 349 -24.32 4.47 4.68
N PRO A 350 -24.66 4.02 3.45
CA PRO A 350 -25.18 4.91 2.45
C PRO A 350 -26.37 5.64 3.06
N GLN A 351 -26.24 6.95 3.29
CA GLN A 351 -27.36 7.75 3.73
C GLN A 351 -28.44 7.75 2.64
N ALA A 352 -29.70 7.81 3.08
CA ALA A 352 -30.85 7.76 2.20
C ALA A 352 -30.65 8.68 0.98
N LYS A 353 -31.00 8.19 -0.18
CA LYS A 353 -30.85 8.68 -1.57
C LYS A 353 -30.84 10.20 -1.84
N ARG A 354 -31.22 11.04 -0.89
CA ARG A 354 -31.40 12.49 -1.11
C ARG A 354 -30.10 13.31 -1.18
N GLY A 355 -29.03 12.91 -0.47
CA GLY A 355 -27.81 13.72 -0.44
C GLY A 355 -26.81 13.41 -1.57
N LEU A 356 -26.75 12.15 -2.04
CA LEU A 356 -25.83 11.74 -3.12
C LEU A 356 -26.41 12.00 -4.50
N GLU A 357 -27.73 11.92 -4.67
CA GLU A 357 -28.42 12.32 -5.90
C GLU A 357 -28.36 13.84 -6.13
N ALA A 358 -28.35 14.64 -5.06
CA ALA A 358 -28.16 16.09 -5.17
C ALA A 358 -26.73 16.49 -5.57
N LEU A 359 -25.72 15.66 -5.30
CA LEU A 359 -24.33 15.91 -5.74
C LEU A 359 -24.09 15.49 -7.21
N ASP A 360 -24.77 14.44 -7.68
CA ASP A 360 -24.71 14.03 -9.09
C ASP A 360 -25.42 15.04 -10.03
N GLU A 361 -26.46 15.73 -9.54
CA GLU A 361 -27.15 16.81 -10.28
C GLU A 361 -26.42 18.18 -10.26
N MET A 362 -25.40 18.35 -9.41
CA MET A 362 -24.53 19.53 -9.40
C MET A 362 -23.30 19.38 -10.31
N GLU A 363 -23.03 18.19 -10.86
CA GLU A 363 -21.94 17.92 -11.82
C GLU A 363 -22.42 17.97 -13.30
N ASP A 364 -23.71 18.13 -13.58
CA ASP A 364 -24.29 18.41 -14.89
C ASP A 364 -24.62 19.93 -15.04
#